data_2d8dcf668878b4ea149c97e905961e18
#
_entry.id   2d8dcf668878b4ea149c97e905961e18
#
_cell.length_a   1.000
_cell.length_b   1.000
_cell.length_c   1.000
_cell.angle_alpha   90.00
_cell.angle_beta   90.00
_cell.angle_gamma   90.00
#
_symmetry.space_group_name_H-M   'P 1'
#
loop_
_entity.id
_entity.type
_entity.pdbx_description
1 polymer ?
#
loop_
_entity_poly.entity_id
_entity_poly.type
_entity_poly.pdbx_seq_one_letter_code
_entity_poly.pdbx_strand_id
1 'polypeptide(L)'
;PWTKVHHVITASDLFHSTFGNAVVAKMQSDHEKCTSAYNDAVVRYPDAHIPLLEQGSLPVWQNDDGELRPRALLLTLLARLVACDLFVHGTGGMKYDVAMEHWCSTWLGVLPCAAVLATATMRLNIESKSLTDTRREFYSPPFDLQTKTAYLDAIEREPYKSAQKQVEFQKMHRWLHAVQQPLDFEALKAEQKKAVR
;
A
#
# COMPACT_ATOMS: atom_id res chain seq x y z
N PRO A 1 -28.71 4.84 -9.49
CA PRO A 1 -28.91 4.58 -8.06
C PRO A 1 -27.66 4.11 -7.33
N TRP A 2 -26.46 4.43 -7.84
CA TRP A 2 -25.18 4.17 -7.19
C TRP A 2 -24.81 5.26 -6.15
N THR A 3 -25.75 6.04 -5.68
CA THR A 3 -25.51 7.42 -5.33
C THR A 3 -25.43 7.72 -3.84
N LYS A 4 -25.41 6.74 -2.96
CA LYS A 4 -25.23 7.07 -1.54
C LYS A 4 -24.31 6.07 -0.87
N VAL A 5 -23.00 6.38 -0.84
CA VAL A 5 -22.13 5.83 0.18
C VAL A 5 -22.58 6.42 1.50
N HIS A 6 -23.26 5.63 2.33
CA HIS A 6 -23.82 6.09 3.59
C HIS A 6 -22.80 6.08 4.73
N HIS A 7 -21.75 5.25 4.63
CA HIS A 7 -20.68 5.16 5.61
C HIS A 7 -19.34 4.87 4.95
N VAL A 8 -18.33 5.64 5.30
CA VAL A 8 -16.92 5.35 5.00
C VAL A 8 -16.24 5.05 6.34
N ILE A 9 -15.74 3.84 6.49
CA ILE A 9 -14.91 3.46 7.63
C ILE A 9 -13.46 3.68 7.22
N THR A 10 -12.75 4.53 7.95
CA THR A 10 -11.32 4.74 7.73
C THR A 10 -10.49 3.65 8.44
N ALA A 11 -9.24 3.50 8.01
CA ALA A 11 -8.29 2.62 8.70
C ALA A 11 -8.13 2.99 10.19
N SER A 12 -8.16 4.27 10.50
CA SER A 12 -8.10 4.78 11.87
C SER A 12 -9.34 4.40 12.67
N ASP A 13 -10.54 4.58 12.10
CA ASP A 13 -11.80 4.21 12.76
C ASP A 13 -11.83 2.71 13.09
N LEU A 14 -11.40 1.87 12.16
CA LEU A 14 -11.36 0.44 12.34
C LEU A 14 -10.37 0.04 13.45
N PHE A 15 -9.17 0.62 13.43
CA PHE A 15 -8.12 0.30 14.39
C PHE A 15 -8.47 0.77 15.81
N HIS A 16 -9.06 1.94 15.96
CA HIS A 16 -9.47 2.50 17.25
C HIS A 16 -10.89 2.08 17.68
N SER A 17 -11.55 1.21 16.91
CA SER A 17 -12.83 0.61 17.32
C SER A 17 -12.66 -0.26 18.57
N THR A 18 -13.77 -0.58 19.22
CA THR A 18 -13.78 -1.53 20.35
C THR A 18 -13.13 -2.85 19.99
N PHE A 19 -13.37 -3.32 18.76
CA PHE A 19 -12.77 -4.56 18.28
C PHE A 19 -11.28 -4.41 17.99
N GLY A 20 -10.86 -3.34 17.32
CA GLY A 20 -9.45 -3.04 17.08
C GLY A 20 -8.66 -2.99 18.40
N ASN A 21 -9.18 -2.30 19.39
CA ASN A 21 -8.59 -2.23 20.73
C ASN A 21 -8.51 -3.60 21.40
N ALA A 22 -9.55 -4.45 21.26
CA ALA A 22 -9.54 -5.80 21.78
C ALA A 22 -8.47 -6.68 21.11
N VAL A 23 -8.28 -6.56 19.80
CA VAL A 23 -7.21 -7.26 19.07
C VAL A 23 -5.84 -6.77 19.52
N VAL A 24 -5.63 -5.47 19.71
CA VAL A 24 -4.36 -4.93 20.24
C VAL A 24 -4.09 -5.45 21.64
N ALA A 25 -5.08 -5.45 22.53
CA ALA A 25 -4.95 -6.01 23.88
C ALA A 25 -4.63 -7.52 23.84
N LYS A 26 -5.26 -8.26 22.90
CA LYS A 26 -4.96 -9.68 22.69
C LYS A 26 -3.54 -9.90 22.18
N MET A 27 -3.04 -9.07 21.26
CA MET A 27 -1.64 -9.12 20.80
C MET A 27 -0.66 -8.88 21.95
N GLN A 28 -0.96 -7.96 22.84
CA GLN A 28 -0.12 -7.67 24.00
C GLN A 28 -0.12 -8.82 25.02
N SER A 29 -1.28 -9.41 25.29
CA SER A 29 -1.40 -10.53 26.23
C SER A 29 -0.80 -11.84 25.71
N ASP A 30 -0.87 -12.08 24.41
CA ASP A 30 -0.37 -13.30 23.75
C ASP A 30 0.86 -12.99 22.88
N HIS A 31 1.67 -12.05 23.30
CA HIS A 31 2.74 -11.46 22.51
C HIS A 31 3.64 -12.49 21.82
N GLU A 32 4.15 -13.47 22.55
CA GLU A 32 5.03 -14.51 22.01
C GLU A 32 4.33 -15.35 20.94
N LYS A 33 3.10 -15.78 21.22
CA LYS A 33 2.31 -16.57 20.26
C LYS A 33 1.96 -15.77 19.01
N CYS A 34 1.58 -14.51 19.17
CA CYS A 34 1.28 -13.61 18.07
C CYS A 34 2.49 -13.38 17.15
N THR A 35 3.64 -13.06 17.73
CA THR A 35 4.89 -12.78 16.99
C THR A 35 5.45 -14.05 16.34
N SER A 36 5.40 -15.19 17.04
CA SER A 36 5.82 -16.48 16.49
C SER A 36 4.96 -16.89 15.29
N ALA A 37 3.63 -16.81 15.41
CA ALA A 37 2.72 -17.13 14.32
C ALA A 37 2.86 -16.17 13.12
N TYR A 38 3.13 -14.88 13.39
CA TYR A 38 3.42 -13.90 12.33
C TYR A 38 4.69 -14.26 11.57
N ASN A 39 5.78 -14.53 12.29
CA ASN A 39 7.05 -14.85 11.67
C ASN A 39 7.00 -16.21 10.93
N ASP A 40 6.26 -17.19 11.44
CA ASP A 40 5.99 -18.44 10.72
C ASP A 40 5.27 -18.18 9.39
N ALA A 41 4.25 -17.32 9.39
CA ALA A 41 3.56 -16.93 8.17
C ALA A 41 4.49 -16.23 7.16
N VAL A 42 5.35 -15.34 7.63
CA VAL A 42 6.33 -14.63 6.77
C VAL A 42 7.33 -15.60 6.14
N VAL A 43 7.84 -16.55 6.90
CA VAL A 43 8.79 -17.56 6.41
C VAL A 43 8.12 -18.51 5.43
N ARG A 44 6.87 -18.90 5.70
CA ARG A 44 6.10 -19.82 4.86
C ARG A 44 5.68 -19.21 3.52
N TYR A 45 5.47 -17.90 3.48
CA TYR A 45 5.01 -17.17 2.29
C TYR A 45 5.97 -16.05 1.90
N PRO A 46 7.21 -16.41 1.45
CA PRO A 46 8.25 -15.42 1.15
C PRO A 46 7.88 -14.45 0.02
N ASP A 47 7.02 -14.87 -0.91
CA ASP A 47 6.53 -14.03 -2.02
C ASP A 47 5.67 -12.84 -1.55
N ALA A 48 5.23 -12.84 -0.31
CA ALA A 48 4.55 -11.71 0.29
C ALA A 48 5.51 -10.55 0.62
N HIS A 49 6.84 -10.78 0.63
CA HIS A 49 7.87 -9.78 0.94
C HIS A 49 7.61 -8.99 2.24
N ILE A 50 7.04 -9.66 3.23
CA ILE A 50 6.75 -9.07 4.53
C ILE A 50 7.99 -9.19 5.42
N PRO A 51 8.42 -8.13 6.12
CA PRO A 51 9.55 -8.22 7.02
C PRO A 51 9.20 -9.01 8.28
N LEU A 52 10.14 -9.79 8.77
CA LEU A 52 10.04 -10.43 10.08
C LEU A 52 9.89 -9.38 11.20
N LEU A 53 9.17 -9.75 12.24
CA LEU A 53 9.14 -9.00 13.48
C LEU A 53 10.35 -9.39 14.33
N GLU A 54 11.01 -8.40 14.92
CA GLU A 54 12.01 -8.61 15.93
C GLU A 54 11.36 -9.17 17.21
N GLN A 55 12.15 -9.86 18.02
CA GLN A 55 11.68 -10.36 19.30
C GLN A 55 11.20 -9.18 20.18
N GLY A 56 10.01 -9.28 20.71
CA GLY A 56 9.42 -8.20 21.49
C GLY A 56 8.64 -7.15 20.68
N SER A 57 8.56 -7.29 19.36
CA SER A 57 7.83 -6.37 18.49
C SER A 57 6.45 -6.89 18.10
N LEU A 58 5.49 -5.99 17.99
CA LEU A 58 4.14 -6.26 17.48
C LEU A 58 3.98 -5.73 16.03
N PRO A 59 3.00 -6.20 15.26
CA PRO A 59 2.72 -5.73 13.90
C PRO A 59 2.02 -4.34 13.89
N VAL A 60 2.48 -3.47 14.75
CA VAL A 60 2.10 -2.06 14.86
C VAL A 60 3.36 -1.20 14.76
N TRP A 61 3.19 0.07 14.45
CA TRP A 61 4.25 1.06 14.56
C TRP A 61 3.73 2.28 15.29
N GLN A 62 4.62 3.02 15.91
CA GLN A 62 4.30 4.24 16.62
C GLN A 62 4.75 5.43 15.78
N ASN A 63 3.87 6.40 15.55
CA ASN A 63 4.22 7.64 14.88
C ASN A 63 4.99 8.58 15.83
N ASP A 64 5.44 9.72 15.29
CA ASP A 64 6.20 10.71 16.05
C ASP A 64 5.41 11.31 17.23
N ASP A 65 4.08 11.29 17.17
CA ASP A 65 3.18 11.75 18.23
C ASP A 65 2.90 10.66 19.31
N GLY A 66 3.52 9.49 19.18
CA GLY A 66 3.34 8.37 20.10
C GLY A 66 2.08 7.53 19.84
N GLU A 67 1.30 7.83 18.81
CA GLU A 67 0.10 7.09 18.46
C GLU A 67 0.45 5.76 17.78
N LEU A 68 -0.17 4.66 18.21
CA LEU A 68 -0.03 3.36 17.58
C LEU A 68 -0.83 3.29 16.29
N ARG A 69 -0.21 2.73 15.25
CA ARG A 69 -0.85 2.49 13.96
C ARG A 69 -0.64 1.06 13.49
N PRO A 70 -1.64 0.45 12.83
CA PRO A 70 -1.50 -0.91 12.33
C PRO A 70 -0.55 -0.96 11.14
N ARG A 71 0.27 -2.00 11.07
CA ARG A 71 0.93 -2.38 9.80
C ARG A 71 -0.11 -2.94 8.84
N ALA A 72 0.19 -2.92 7.54
CA ALA A 72 -0.75 -3.31 6.50
C ALA A 72 -1.42 -4.68 6.73
N LEU A 73 -0.66 -5.68 7.19
CA LEU A 73 -1.17 -7.01 7.46
C LEU A 73 -2.23 -7.01 8.58
N LEU A 74 -1.99 -6.25 9.65
CA LEU A 74 -2.94 -6.10 10.75
C LEU A 74 -4.19 -5.36 10.32
N LEU A 75 -4.05 -4.32 9.49
CA LEU A 75 -5.20 -3.59 8.97
C LEU A 75 -6.09 -4.48 8.11
N THR A 76 -5.52 -5.28 7.23
CA THR A 76 -6.26 -6.24 6.41
C THR A 76 -6.94 -7.30 7.27
N LEU A 77 -6.24 -7.81 8.31
CA LEU A 77 -6.82 -8.74 9.27
C LEU A 77 -8.06 -8.13 9.95
N LEU A 78 -7.96 -6.92 10.47
CA LEU A 78 -9.09 -6.24 11.12
C LEU A 78 -10.27 -6.03 10.15
N ALA A 79 -9.99 -5.58 8.93
CA ALA A 79 -11.03 -5.37 7.93
C ALA A 79 -11.77 -6.68 7.62
N ARG A 80 -11.06 -7.78 7.44
CA ARG A 80 -11.61 -9.09 7.10
C ARG A 80 -12.25 -9.84 8.27
N LEU A 81 -11.92 -9.47 9.50
CA LEU A 81 -12.58 -10.08 10.67
C LEU A 81 -13.89 -9.41 11.05
N VAL A 82 -14.05 -8.11 10.82
CA VAL A 82 -15.21 -7.37 11.37
C VAL A 82 -15.88 -6.39 10.43
N ALA A 83 -15.21 -5.92 9.38
CA ALA A 83 -15.74 -4.82 8.57
C ALA A 83 -16.44 -5.28 7.29
N CYS A 84 -16.24 -6.53 6.86
CA CYS A 84 -16.80 -7.03 5.61
C CYS A 84 -17.05 -8.54 5.62
N ASP A 85 -18.04 -8.97 4.82
CA ASP A 85 -18.33 -10.38 4.56
C ASP A 85 -17.54 -10.91 3.37
N LEU A 86 -17.07 -10.02 2.51
CA LEU A 86 -16.22 -10.31 1.35
C LEU A 86 -15.22 -9.18 1.16
N PHE A 87 -13.95 -9.52 1.07
CA PHE A 87 -12.89 -8.56 0.85
C PHE A 87 -12.39 -8.61 -0.60
N VAL A 88 -12.30 -7.45 -1.25
CA VAL A 88 -11.86 -7.36 -2.64
C VAL A 88 -10.47 -6.74 -2.68
N HIS A 89 -9.50 -7.50 -3.16
CA HIS A 89 -8.11 -7.06 -3.33
C HIS A 89 -7.74 -6.87 -4.79
N GLY A 90 -6.84 -5.93 -5.05
CA GLY A 90 -6.08 -5.87 -6.29
C GLY A 90 -4.95 -6.92 -6.33
N THR A 91 -4.29 -7.05 -7.49
CA THR A 91 -3.23 -8.04 -7.72
C THR A 91 -2.07 -7.99 -6.72
N GLY A 92 -1.73 -6.81 -6.20
CA GLY A 92 -0.65 -6.65 -5.22
C GLY A 92 -1.01 -7.16 -3.83
N GLY A 93 -2.28 -7.11 -3.44
CA GLY A 93 -2.73 -7.47 -2.09
C GLY A 93 -2.85 -8.97 -1.86
N MET A 94 -3.17 -9.75 -2.89
CA MET A 94 -3.46 -11.19 -2.76
C MET A 94 -2.30 -11.98 -2.15
N LYS A 95 -1.06 -11.60 -2.42
CA LYS A 95 0.13 -12.27 -1.85
C LYS A 95 0.22 -12.10 -0.34
N TYR A 96 -0.25 -10.96 0.18
CA TYR A 96 -0.30 -10.69 1.61
C TYR A 96 -1.42 -11.46 2.31
N ASP A 97 -2.54 -11.68 1.62
CA ASP A 97 -3.73 -12.33 2.19
C ASP A 97 -3.44 -13.75 2.66
N VAL A 98 -2.68 -14.53 1.89
CA VAL A 98 -2.34 -15.91 2.25
C VAL A 98 -1.49 -15.95 3.54
N ALA A 99 -0.52 -15.05 3.66
CA ALA A 99 0.29 -14.93 4.87
C ALA A 99 -0.55 -14.47 6.06
N MET A 100 -1.45 -13.50 5.84
CA MET A 100 -2.34 -12.99 6.88
C MET A 100 -3.34 -14.06 7.36
N GLU A 101 -3.92 -14.84 6.46
CA GLU A 101 -4.82 -15.93 6.80
C GLU A 101 -4.11 -17.01 7.63
N HIS A 102 -2.88 -17.36 7.25
CA HIS A 102 -2.07 -18.29 8.03
C HIS A 102 -1.76 -17.75 9.42
N TRP A 103 -1.34 -16.49 9.51
CA TRP A 103 -1.11 -15.83 10.80
C TRP A 103 -2.37 -15.82 11.66
N CYS A 104 -3.50 -15.39 11.10
CA CYS A 104 -4.78 -15.33 11.80
C CYS A 104 -5.20 -16.71 12.33
N SER A 105 -5.17 -17.73 11.49
CA SER A 105 -5.57 -19.09 11.89
C SER A 105 -4.65 -19.69 12.94
N THR A 106 -3.34 -19.45 12.85
CA THR A 106 -2.35 -19.98 13.80
C THR A 106 -2.42 -19.27 15.15
N TRP A 107 -2.59 -17.94 15.13
CA TRP A 107 -2.63 -17.15 16.36
C TRP A 107 -4.00 -17.15 17.03
N LEU A 108 -5.07 -16.81 16.27
CA LEU A 108 -6.42 -16.63 16.82
C LEU A 108 -7.28 -17.89 16.72
N GLY A 109 -6.91 -18.85 15.87
CA GLY A 109 -7.71 -20.05 15.63
C GLY A 109 -8.98 -19.82 14.82
N VAL A 110 -9.08 -18.67 14.13
CA VAL A 110 -10.23 -18.29 13.30
C VAL A 110 -9.79 -17.99 11.87
N LEU A 111 -10.71 -18.13 10.93
CA LEU A 111 -10.50 -17.72 9.55
C LEU A 111 -11.21 -16.38 9.31
N PRO A 112 -10.56 -15.41 8.68
CA PRO A 112 -11.22 -14.16 8.26
C PRO A 112 -12.18 -14.43 7.10
N CYS A 113 -13.02 -13.43 6.76
CA CYS A 113 -13.90 -13.54 5.60
C CYS A 113 -13.13 -13.81 4.30
N ALA A 114 -13.82 -14.38 3.31
CA ALA A 114 -13.21 -14.68 2.01
C ALA A 114 -12.65 -13.42 1.34
N ALA A 115 -11.52 -13.58 0.65
CA ALA A 115 -10.97 -12.55 -0.23
C ALA A 115 -11.10 -12.94 -1.70
N VAL A 116 -11.35 -11.96 -2.55
CA VAL A 116 -11.44 -12.12 -4.00
C VAL A 116 -10.46 -11.18 -4.66
N LEU A 117 -9.71 -11.72 -5.62
CA LEU A 117 -8.88 -10.92 -6.50
C LEU A 117 -9.75 -10.28 -7.58
N ALA A 118 -9.76 -8.95 -7.64
CA ALA A 118 -10.32 -8.22 -8.75
C ALA A 118 -9.23 -7.45 -9.50
N THR A 119 -9.21 -7.58 -10.81
CA THR A 119 -8.35 -6.80 -11.69
C THR A 119 -9.17 -6.26 -12.84
N ALA A 120 -8.86 -5.05 -13.26
CA ALA A 120 -9.47 -4.44 -14.43
C ALA A 120 -8.39 -3.82 -15.30
N THR A 121 -8.45 -4.12 -16.60
CA THR A 121 -7.63 -3.46 -17.61
C THR A 121 -8.52 -2.57 -18.44
N MET A 122 -8.33 -1.26 -18.34
CA MET A 122 -9.03 -0.29 -19.17
C MET A 122 -8.09 0.18 -20.29
N ARG A 123 -8.50 -0.04 -21.54
CA ARG A 123 -7.84 0.56 -22.70
C ARG A 123 -8.60 1.83 -23.05
N LEU A 124 -7.94 2.95 -22.90
CA LEU A 124 -8.46 4.22 -23.37
C LEU A 124 -8.18 4.31 -24.87
N ASN A 125 -9.23 4.31 -25.68
CA ASN A 125 -9.11 4.55 -27.12
C ASN A 125 -8.98 6.07 -27.34
N ILE A 126 -7.77 6.58 -27.17
CA ILE A 126 -7.46 8.00 -27.38
C ILE A 126 -7.00 8.16 -28.83
N GLU A 127 -7.94 8.30 -29.74
CA GLU A 127 -7.67 8.44 -31.17
C GLU A 127 -7.13 9.81 -31.57
N SER A 128 -7.10 10.81 -30.70
CA SER A 128 -6.62 12.14 -31.08
C SER A 128 -5.10 12.27 -30.95
N LYS A 129 -4.44 12.44 -32.09
CA LYS A 129 -3.01 12.79 -32.17
C LYS A 129 -2.68 14.04 -31.33
N SER A 130 -3.63 14.96 -31.17
CA SER A 130 -3.46 16.18 -30.40
C SER A 130 -3.29 15.95 -28.89
N LEU A 131 -3.96 14.94 -28.32
CA LEU A 131 -3.83 14.61 -26.89
C LEU A 131 -2.50 13.94 -26.55
N THR A 132 -1.92 13.18 -27.48
CA THR A 132 -0.60 12.57 -27.30
C THR A 132 0.52 13.61 -27.39
N ASP A 133 0.39 14.57 -28.27
CA ASP A 133 1.38 15.63 -28.42
C ASP A 133 1.29 16.62 -27.25
N THR A 134 0.08 17.03 -26.87
CA THR A 134 -0.15 17.88 -25.70
C THR A 134 0.33 17.21 -24.41
N ARG A 135 0.10 15.89 -24.24
CA ARG A 135 0.64 15.14 -23.08
C ARG A 135 2.17 15.10 -23.06
N ARG A 136 2.83 14.96 -24.22
CA ARG A 136 4.29 15.01 -24.31
C ARG A 136 4.85 16.38 -23.94
N GLU A 137 4.19 17.46 -24.33
CA GLU A 137 4.59 18.82 -23.98
C GLU A 137 4.36 19.16 -22.51
N PHE A 138 3.28 18.64 -21.89
CA PHE A 138 2.99 18.84 -20.45
C PHE A 138 3.77 17.91 -19.51
N TYR A 139 4.29 16.78 -19.99
CA TYR A 139 5.16 15.87 -19.24
C TYR A 139 6.64 16.09 -19.59
N SER A 140 7.03 17.33 -19.84
CA SER A 140 8.45 17.68 -20.00
C SER A 140 8.95 18.48 -18.78
N PRO A 141 10.06 18.10 -18.19
CA PRO A 141 11.22 17.47 -18.83
C PRO A 141 11.02 15.97 -19.01
N PRO A 142 11.68 15.35 -20.00
CA PRO A 142 11.45 13.96 -20.31
C PRO A 142 11.66 13.13 -19.06
N PHE A 143 10.63 12.37 -18.68
CA PHE A 143 10.78 11.31 -17.70
C PHE A 143 11.82 10.35 -18.30
N ASP A 144 13.08 10.58 -17.95
CA ASP A 144 14.18 9.80 -18.46
C ASP A 144 14.15 8.44 -17.78
N LEU A 145 13.64 7.47 -18.54
CA LEU A 145 13.58 6.08 -18.09
C LEU A 145 14.98 5.54 -17.73
N GLN A 146 16.02 6.02 -18.41
CA GLN A 146 17.40 5.62 -18.14
C GLN A 146 17.85 6.12 -16.77
N THR A 147 17.56 7.38 -16.44
CA THR A 147 17.85 7.94 -15.11
C THR A 147 17.09 7.20 -14.01
N LYS A 148 15.82 6.86 -14.23
CA LYS A 148 15.06 6.06 -13.25
C LYS A 148 15.69 4.69 -13.05
N THR A 149 16.04 3.99 -14.14
CA THR A 149 16.66 2.67 -14.07
C THR A 149 18.01 2.74 -13.33
N ALA A 150 18.81 3.78 -13.59
CA ALA A 150 20.08 3.98 -12.88
C ALA A 150 19.90 4.15 -11.37
N TYR A 151 18.86 4.87 -10.93
CA TYR A 151 18.52 4.98 -9.50
C TYR A 151 18.07 3.64 -8.91
N LEU A 152 17.24 2.89 -9.63
CA LEU A 152 16.80 1.57 -9.17
C LEU A 152 17.98 0.60 -9.03
N ASP A 153 18.86 0.57 -10.01
CA ASP A 153 20.08 -0.25 -9.99
C ASP A 153 21.01 0.13 -8.81
N ALA A 154 21.14 1.44 -8.53
CA ALA A 154 21.92 1.92 -7.40
C ALA A 154 21.30 1.47 -6.06
N ILE A 155 19.97 1.54 -5.94
CA ILE A 155 19.24 1.10 -4.75
C ILE A 155 19.35 -0.43 -4.57
N GLU A 156 19.26 -1.20 -5.66
CA GLU A 156 19.33 -2.67 -5.60
C GLU A 156 20.71 -3.19 -5.21
N ARG A 157 21.79 -2.50 -5.59
CA ARG A 157 23.16 -2.86 -5.22
C ARG A 157 23.45 -2.74 -3.73
N GLU A 158 22.69 -1.93 -3.02
CA GLU A 158 22.92 -1.67 -1.60
C GLU A 158 22.22 -2.71 -0.73
N PRO A 159 22.85 -3.18 0.36
CA PRO A 159 22.27 -4.13 1.29
C PRO A 159 20.93 -3.64 1.86
N TYR A 160 20.02 -4.57 2.10
CA TYR A 160 18.73 -4.27 2.71
C TYR A 160 18.91 -3.54 4.06
N LYS A 161 18.16 -2.46 4.26
CA LYS A 161 18.26 -1.57 5.43
C LYS A 161 19.60 -0.85 5.65
N SER A 162 20.51 -0.83 4.69
CA SER A 162 21.73 -0.02 4.83
C SER A 162 21.41 1.47 4.78
N ALA A 163 22.19 2.29 5.51
CA ALA A 163 22.07 3.75 5.45
C ALA A 163 22.28 4.27 4.02
N GLN A 164 23.17 3.63 3.25
CA GLN A 164 23.44 3.98 1.87
C GLN A 164 22.23 3.73 0.96
N LYS A 165 21.53 2.62 1.15
CA LYS A 165 20.28 2.33 0.44
C LYS A 165 19.21 3.39 0.68
N GLN A 166 19.10 3.85 1.90
CA GLN A 166 18.18 4.93 2.26
C GLN A 166 18.56 6.25 1.56
N VAL A 167 19.85 6.57 1.48
CA VAL A 167 20.35 7.76 0.77
C VAL A 167 20.02 7.70 -0.71
N GLU A 168 20.27 6.56 -1.39
CA GLU A 168 19.97 6.39 -2.81
C GLU A 168 18.46 6.48 -3.08
N PHE A 169 17.64 5.88 -2.20
CA PHE A 169 16.19 5.99 -2.27
C PHE A 169 15.72 7.45 -2.14
N GLN A 170 16.27 8.22 -1.19
CA GLN A 170 15.96 9.64 -1.02
C GLN A 170 16.40 10.49 -2.23
N LYS A 171 17.54 10.16 -2.88
CA LYS A 171 17.98 10.83 -4.10
C LYS A 171 16.99 10.62 -5.23
N MET A 172 16.55 9.38 -5.44
CA MET A 172 15.54 9.05 -6.44
C MET A 172 14.23 9.81 -6.18
N HIS A 173 13.74 9.84 -4.93
CA HIS A 173 12.52 10.57 -4.58
C HIS A 173 12.65 12.08 -4.79
N ARG A 174 13.78 12.69 -4.45
CA ARG A 174 14.03 14.12 -4.73
C ARG A 174 14.02 14.40 -6.23
N TRP A 175 14.63 13.53 -7.02
CA TRP A 175 14.60 13.64 -8.47
C TRP A 175 13.18 13.49 -9.02
N LEU A 176 12.42 12.46 -8.59
CA LEU A 176 11.03 12.27 -8.97
C LEU A 176 10.17 13.49 -8.64
N HIS A 177 10.36 14.07 -7.47
CA HIS A 177 9.63 15.26 -7.04
C HIS A 177 10.00 16.50 -7.86
N ALA A 178 11.25 16.63 -8.29
CA ALA A 178 11.70 17.72 -9.15
C ALA A 178 11.17 17.57 -10.60
N VAL A 179 11.00 16.32 -11.07
CA VAL A 179 10.46 16.00 -12.39
C VAL A 179 8.93 16.07 -12.41
N GLN A 180 8.26 15.77 -11.31
CA GLN A 180 6.82 15.94 -11.12
C GLN A 180 6.52 17.39 -10.74
N GLN A 181 6.61 18.31 -11.70
CA GLN A 181 6.00 19.62 -11.49
C GLN A 181 4.50 19.43 -11.25
N PRO A 182 3.89 20.15 -10.30
CA PRO A 182 2.45 20.06 -10.10
C PRO A 182 1.75 20.40 -11.42
N LEU A 183 0.95 19.47 -11.90
CA LEU A 183 0.07 19.67 -13.04
C LEU A 183 -0.86 20.84 -12.68
N ASP A 184 -0.74 21.94 -13.40
CA ASP A 184 -1.72 23.01 -13.30
C ASP A 184 -3.01 22.55 -13.99
N PHE A 185 -3.90 21.94 -13.19
CA PHE A 185 -5.17 21.43 -13.66
C PHE A 185 -6.08 22.52 -14.25
N GLU A 186 -5.93 23.77 -13.82
CA GLU A 186 -6.71 24.88 -14.38
C GLU A 186 -6.20 25.31 -15.76
N ALA A 187 -4.89 25.31 -15.95
CA ALA A 187 -4.29 25.51 -17.27
C ALA A 187 -4.71 24.40 -18.25
N LEU A 188 -4.69 23.13 -17.81
CA LEU A 188 -5.15 21.99 -18.60
C LEU A 188 -6.62 22.09 -19.00
N LYS A 189 -7.51 22.49 -18.09
CA LYS A 189 -8.92 22.72 -18.39
C LYS A 189 -9.15 23.88 -19.37
N ALA A 190 -8.35 24.94 -19.25
CA ALA A 190 -8.43 26.08 -20.15
C ALA A 190 -8.03 25.72 -21.58
N GLU A 191 -7.00 24.88 -21.76
CA GLU A 191 -6.58 24.39 -23.07
C GLU A 191 -7.55 23.38 -23.67
N GLN A 192 -8.10 22.46 -22.86
CA GLN A 192 -9.16 21.55 -23.31
C GLN A 192 -10.38 22.31 -23.86
N LYS A 193 -10.76 23.42 -23.21
CA LYS A 193 -11.83 24.30 -23.70
C LYS A 193 -11.49 24.99 -25.03
N LYS A 194 -10.22 25.28 -25.32
CA LYS A 194 -9.78 25.85 -26.58
C LYS A 194 -9.74 24.85 -27.73
N ALA A 195 -9.40 23.58 -27.43
CA ALA A 195 -9.28 22.50 -28.41
C ALA A 195 -10.64 21.94 -28.89
N VAL A 196 -11.74 22.19 -28.14
CA VAL A 196 -13.12 21.76 -28.46
C VAL A 196 -13.92 22.84 -29.23
N ARG A 197 -13.34 23.97 -29.50
CA ARG A 197 -13.93 25.02 -30.37
C ARG A 197 -13.28 24.98 -31.76
#